data_7bcb7a10dc50a8b6b43184bf8214fd19
#
_entry.id   7bcb7a10dc50a8b6b43184bf8214fd19
#
_cell.length_a   1.000
_cell.length_b   1.000
_cell.length_c   1.000
_cell.angle_alpha   90.00
_cell.angle_beta   90.00
_cell.angle_gamma   90.00
#
_symmetry.space_group_name_H-M   'P 1'
#
loop_
_entity.id
_entity.type
_entity.pdbx_description
1 polymer ?
#
loop_
_entity_poly.entity_id
_entity_poly.type
_entity_poly.pdbx_seq_one_letter_code
_entity_poly.pdbx_strand_id
1 'polypeptide(L)'
;TLLVLFGTFEVKAAFKKNEKRILSEQVLKDKVKGAWAGQTLGCSYGGPTEFKFLGTIIQDYIPIPWNEHMVKKWYDSFPGLYDDVYVDLTFVEVFERCGLDAPVDSFAVAFKRAEYPLWHANQVARYNLLQGMKAPQSGHWKNNPHAHCIDFQIEADFAGIMSPGMPNQAAEICDKVGHIMSYGEGWYGGVYVAAMYSLAYVSDDMEYIVEEALKIIPEESDFHKCMSDVIRWHKKYPNDWKRTWFELQNKWSEEISCPEGIHNSFNIGTKINGAYILLGLLYGEGDFTKTIDISTRAGQDSDCNPASAAGILGTMIGYSNIPEYWKGTLYEVEDRPFSHTDISLNKAYEMTYKHACDMLRKHGNAKIGNAFEIKREDIRPVALEVAF
;
A
#
# COMPACT_ATOMS: atom_id res chain seq x y z
N THR A 1 48.14 3.23 18.59
CA THR A 1 47.49 2.27 17.69
C THR A 1 46.11 2.81 17.36
N LEU A 2 45.96 3.40 16.14
CA LEU A 2 44.71 3.95 15.64
C LEU A 2 43.90 2.77 15.10
N LEU A 3 42.78 2.43 15.74
CA LEU A 3 41.80 1.49 15.19
C LEU A 3 40.97 2.26 14.15
N VAL A 4 41.22 2.02 12.87
CA VAL A 4 40.35 2.47 11.77
C VAL A 4 39.20 1.45 11.66
N LEU A 5 38.02 1.81 12.14
CA LEU A 5 36.78 1.09 11.88
C LEU A 5 36.41 1.31 10.41
N PHE A 6 36.69 0.32 9.56
CA PHE A 6 36.08 0.23 8.25
C PHE A 6 34.61 -0.16 8.43
N GLY A 7 33.71 0.82 8.41
CA GLY A 7 32.32 0.57 8.18
C GLY A 7 32.16 -0.02 6.78
N THR A 8 31.74 -1.26 6.68
CA THR A 8 31.28 -1.85 5.43
C THR A 8 30.02 -1.11 5.00
N PHE A 9 30.15 -0.21 4.04
CA PHE A 9 28.98 0.29 3.30
C PHE A 9 28.42 -0.92 2.53
N GLU A 10 27.35 -1.53 3.03
CA GLU A 10 26.55 -2.43 2.20
C GLU A 10 25.94 -1.57 1.09
N VAL A 11 26.40 -1.81 -0.13
CA VAL A 11 25.82 -1.21 -1.32
C VAL A 11 24.43 -1.80 -1.47
N LYS A 12 23.38 -0.99 -1.22
CA LYS A 12 21.99 -1.38 -1.47
C LYS A 12 21.89 -1.87 -2.93
N ALA A 13 21.31 -3.06 -3.11
CA ALA A 13 21.36 -3.73 -4.41
C ALA A 13 20.06 -3.47 -5.18
N ALA A 14 20.08 -2.51 -6.09
CA ALA A 14 19.02 -2.31 -7.07
C ALA A 14 18.88 -3.52 -8.01
N PHE A 15 17.65 -3.87 -8.39
CA PHE A 15 17.37 -4.98 -9.31
C PHE A 15 17.67 -4.57 -10.77
N LYS A 16 18.83 -4.97 -11.28
CA LYS A 16 19.34 -4.53 -12.59
C LYS A 16 18.61 -5.21 -13.76
N LYS A 17 18.60 -4.56 -14.92
CA LYS A 17 18.05 -5.14 -16.16
C LYS A 17 18.70 -6.51 -16.47
N ASN A 18 17.87 -7.50 -16.83
CA ASN A 18 18.25 -8.90 -17.03
C ASN A 18 18.80 -9.63 -15.78
N GLU A 19 18.70 -9.01 -14.61
CA GLU A 19 19.03 -9.66 -13.36
C GLU A 19 17.92 -10.63 -12.96
N LYS A 20 18.31 -11.70 -12.26
CA LYS A 20 17.39 -12.66 -11.66
C LYS A 20 17.60 -12.64 -10.15
N ARG A 21 16.52 -12.69 -9.40
CA ARG A 21 16.58 -12.87 -7.95
C ARG A 21 16.12 -14.26 -7.59
N ILE A 22 16.86 -14.90 -6.70
CA ILE A 22 16.47 -16.19 -6.12
C ILE A 22 15.80 -15.91 -4.78
N LEU A 23 14.54 -16.27 -4.68
CA LEU A 23 13.74 -16.08 -3.49
C LEU A 23 13.32 -17.45 -2.95
N SER A 24 13.88 -17.87 -1.81
CA SER A 24 13.47 -19.13 -1.18
C SER A 24 12.02 -19.06 -0.70
N GLU A 25 11.33 -20.21 -0.63
CA GLU A 25 9.97 -20.26 -0.09
C GLU A 25 9.89 -19.72 1.35
N GLN A 26 10.93 -19.93 2.14
CA GLN A 26 11.00 -19.40 3.50
C GLN A 26 11.05 -17.86 3.50
N VAL A 27 11.90 -17.26 2.66
CA VAL A 27 12.00 -15.81 2.53
C VAL A 27 10.71 -15.23 1.93
N LEU A 28 10.11 -15.91 0.94
CA LEU A 28 8.83 -15.48 0.38
C LEU A 28 7.72 -15.47 1.44
N LYS A 29 7.63 -16.51 2.27
CA LYS A 29 6.68 -16.55 3.40
C LYS A 29 6.93 -15.45 4.41
N ASP A 30 8.18 -15.21 4.78
CA ASP A 30 8.58 -14.19 5.73
C ASP A 30 8.22 -12.79 5.22
N LYS A 31 8.43 -12.53 3.92
CA LYS A 31 8.06 -11.27 3.27
C LYS A 31 6.54 -11.07 3.16
N VAL A 32 5.77 -12.10 2.79
CA VAL A 32 4.29 -12.05 2.82
C VAL A 32 3.78 -11.76 4.23
N LYS A 33 4.34 -12.44 5.23
CA LYS A 33 4.00 -12.18 6.63
C LYS A 33 4.37 -10.75 7.04
N GLY A 34 5.53 -10.25 6.58
CA GLY A 34 5.99 -8.89 6.82
C GLY A 34 5.06 -7.82 6.24
N ALA A 35 4.50 -8.08 5.06
CA ALA A 35 3.55 -7.19 4.39
C ALA A 35 2.28 -6.97 5.24
N TRP A 36 1.55 -8.03 5.54
CA TRP A 36 0.31 -7.96 6.33
C TRP A 36 0.53 -7.51 7.76
N ALA A 37 1.62 -7.94 8.40
CA ALA A 37 1.98 -7.47 9.73
C ALA A 37 2.30 -5.97 9.72
N GLY A 38 3.07 -5.50 8.74
CA GLY A 38 3.39 -4.09 8.58
C GLY A 38 2.13 -3.23 8.40
N GLN A 39 1.22 -3.63 7.51
CA GLN A 39 -0.07 -2.97 7.30
C GLN A 39 -0.87 -2.89 8.61
N THR A 40 -1.04 -4.02 9.32
CA THR A 40 -1.74 -4.09 10.61
C THR A 40 -1.12 -3.17 11.66
N LEU A 41 0.21 -3.12 11.74
CA LEU A 41 0.94 -2.26 12.68
C LEU A 41 0.77 -0.78 12.33
N GLY A 42 0.80 -0.44 11.03
CA GLY A 42 0.60 0.92 10.54
C GLY A 42 -0.78 1.46 10.90
N CYS A 43 -1.84 0.72 10.56
CA CYS A 43 -3.21 1.06 10.94
C CYS A 43 -3.37 1.25 12.45
N SER A 44 -2.84 0.30 13.24
CA SER A 44 -2.97 0.34 14.69
C SER A 44 -2.25 1.52 15.33
N TYR A 45 -1.12 1.94 14.77
CA TYR A 45 -0.36 3.09 15.26
C TYR A 45 -1.00 4.40 14.89
N GLY A 46 -1.43 4.55 13.64
CA GLY A 46 -1.97 5.80 13.12
C GLY A 46 -3.43 6.06 13.49
N GLY A 47 -4.24 5.02 13.65
CA GLY A 47 -5.68 5.13 13.90
C GLY A 47 -6.12 6.10 15.00
N PRO A 48 -5.40 6.24 16.15
CA PRO A 48 -5.75 7.27 17.14
C PRO A 48 -5.69 8.70 16.62
N THR A 49 -5.01 8.95 15.50
CA THR A 49 -4.78 10.30 14.93
C THR A 49 -5.52 10.57 13.63
N GLU A 50 -6.17 9.56 13.07
CA GLU A 50 -6.91 9.61 11.81
C GLU A 50 -7.82 10.84 11.76
N PHE A 51 -7.69 11.63 10.70
CA PHE A 51 -8.41 12.89 10.43
C PHE A 51 -8.45 13.92 11.57
N LYS A 52 -7.56 13.83 12.57
CA LYS A 52 -7.45 14.83 13.63
C LYS A 52 -6.47 15.96 13.30
N PHE A 53 -5.61 15.73 12.31
CA PHE A 53 -4.57 16.67 11.88
C PHE A 53 -4.73 16.92 10.38
N LEU A 54 -5.71 17.75 10.02
CA LEU A 54 -6.07 18.07 8.64
C LEU A 54 -5.29 19.30 8.17
N GLY A 55 -4.59 19.19 7.05
CA GLY A 55 -3.77 20.29 6.50
C GLY A 55 -2.59 20.68 7.39
N THR A 56 -2.19 19.84 8.34
CA THR A 56 -1.08 20.09 9.26
C THR A 56 -0.41 18.78 9.68
N ILE A 57 0.87 18.87 10.08
CA ILE A 57 1.59 17.73 10.64
C ILE A 57 1.24 17.53 12.11
N ILE A 58 1.41 16.30 12.60
CA ILE A 58 1.43 16.01 14.03
C ILE A 58 2.79 16.43 14.56
N GLN A 59 2.81 17.49 15.40
CA GLN A 59 4.04 18.05 15.94
C GLN A 59 4.81 17.02 16.78
N ASP A 60 6.15 17.15 16.82
CA ASP A 60 7.02 16.19 17.53
C ASP A 60 6.73 16.09 19.02
N TYR A 61 6.24 17.16 19.65
CA TYR A 61 5.86 17.18 21.07
C TYR A 61 4.50 16.53 21.36
N ILE A 62 3.72 16.20 20.33
CA ILE A 62 2.45 15.45 20.48
C ILE A 62 2.78 13.97 20.50
N PRO A 63 2.55 13.26 21.64
CA PRO A 63 2.79 11.84 21.70
C PRO A 63 1.76 11.08 20.88
N ILE A 64 2.21 10.11 20.10
CA ILE A 64 1.34 9.07 19.54
C ILE A 64 1.51 7.84 20.44
N PRO A 65 0.48 7.45 21.20
CA PRO A 65 0.59 6.37 22.18
C PRO A 65 0.87 5.03 21.50
N TRP A 66 1.98 4.39 21.90
CA TRP A 66 2.30 3.04 21.46
C TRP A 66 3.00 2.26 22.58
N ASN A 67 2.68 1.00 22.70
CA ASN A 67 3.40 0.01 23.52
C ASN A 67 3.10 -1.39 22.95
N GLU A 68 3.78 -2.40 23.49
CA GLU A 68 3.69 -3.79 23.04
C GLU A 68 2.28 -4.43 23.09
N HIS A 69 1.33 -3.82 23.81
CA HIS A 69 -0.05 -4.33 23.92
C HIS A 69 -1.05 -3.62 22.99
N MET A 70 -0.60 -2.63 22.23
CA MET A 70 -1.51 -1.78 21.45
C MET A 70 -2.23 -2.55 20.34
N VAL A 71 -1.56 -3.45 19.63
CA VAL A 71 -2.21 -4.25 18.59
C VAL A 71 -3.38 -5.05 19.16
N LYS A 72 -3.14 -5.77 20.27
CA LYS A 72 -4.22 -6.52 20.94
C LYS A 72 -5.34 -5.60 21.41
N LYS A 73 -5.02 -4.45 21.97
CA LYS A 73 -6.02 -3.47 22.41
C LYS A 73 -6.91 -3.02 21.25
N TRP A 74 -6.34 -2.75 20.08
CA TRP A 74 -7.09 -2.39 18.88
C TRP A 74 -7.99 -3.53 18.41
N TYR A 75 -7.47 -4.76 18.32
CA TYR A 75 -8.27 -5.94 18.00
C TYR A 75 -9.44 -6.16 18.99
N ASP A 76 -9.25 -5.85 20.27
CA ASP A 76 -10.30 -5.99 21.29
C ASP A 76 -11.39 -4.91 21.16
N SER A 77 -11.03 -3.71 20.73
CA SER A 77 -11.93 -2.56 20.63
C SER A 77 -12.45 -2.29 19.22
N PHE A 78 -11.69 -2.63 18.20
CA PHE A 78 -11.98 -2.40 16.80
C PHE A 78 -11.39 -3.50 15.91
N PRO A 79 -11.95 -4.71 15.93
CA PRO A 79 -11.33 -5.88 15.29
C PRO A 79 -11.36 -5.86 13.75
N GLY A 80 -11.98 -4.87 13.13
CA GLY A 80 -11.94 -4.63 11.69
C GLY A 80 -10.62 -4.02 11.23
N LEU A 81 -9.96 -3.28 12.08
CA LEU A 81 -8.73 -2.54 11.79
C LEU A 81 -8.82 -1.70 10.51
N TYR A 82 -9.89 -0.94 10.36
CA TYR A 82 -10.10 -0.03 9.26
C TYR A 82 -10.34 -0.69 7.87
N ASP A 83 -10.66 0.13 6.89
CA ASP A 83 -11.11 -0.30 5.56
C ASP A 83 -10.00 -0.90 4.70
N ASP A 84 -8.79 -0.41 4.76
CA ASP A 84 -7.66 -0.99 4.05
C ASP A 84 -7.47 -2.50 4.35
N VAL A 85 -7.73 -2.97 5.58
CA VAL A 85 -7.59 -4.39 5.92
C VAL A 85 -8.80 -5.22 5.45
N TYR A 86 -10.03 -4.83 5.79
CA TYR A 86 -11.19 -5.70 5.50
C TYR A 86 -11.59 -5.66 4.02
N VAL A 87 -11.31 -4.58 3.27
CA VAL A 87 -11.58 -4.53 1.84
C VAL A 87 -10.55 -5.38 1.08
N ASP A 88 -9.27 -5.24 1.39
CA ASP A 88 -8.21 -6.12 0.86
C ASP A 88 -8.57 -7.60 1.05
N LEU A 89 -8.97 -8.00 2.26
CA LEU A 89 -9.33 -9.38 2.56
C LEU A 89 -10.55 -9.87 1.76
N THR A 90 -11.49 -8.98 1.43
CA THR A 90 -12.62 -9.30 0.54
C THR A 90 -12.13 -9.75 -0.84
N PHE A 91 -11.12 -9.08 -1.39
CA PHE A 91 -10.56 -9.43 -2.69
C PHE A 91 -9.66 -10.67 -2.64
N VAL A 92 -8.88 -10.82 -1.57
CA VAL A 92 -8.09 -12.05 -1.31
C VAL A 92 -9.00 -13.28 -1.25
N GLU A 93 -10.16 -13.19 -0.59
CA GLU A 93 -11.16 -14.27 -0.51
C GLU A 93 -11.69 -14.65 -1.89
N VAL A 94 -11.95 -13.68 -2.76
CA VAL A 94 -12.41 -13.96 -4.12
C VAL A 94 -11.35 -14.73 -4.91
N PHE A 95 -10.06 -14.37 -4.79
CA PHE A 95 -8.98 -15.12 -5.43
C PHE A 95 -8.86 -16.53 -4.87
N GLU A 96 -9.02 -16.73 -3.56
CA GLU A 96 -8.97 -18.08 -2.98
C GLU A 96 -10.12 -18.96 -3.48
N ARG A 97 -11.31 -18.41 -3.57
CA ARG A 97 -12.51 -19.15 -3.99
C ARG A 97 -12.62 -19.36 -5.50
N CYS A 98 -12.23 -18.37 -6.31
CA CYS A 98 -12.46 -18.37 -7.75
C CYS A 98 -11.17 -18.55 -8.57
N GLY A 99 -9.99 -18.54 -7.92
CA GLY A 99 -8.69 -18.63 -8.57
C GLY A 99 -8.21 -17.33 -9.20
N LEU A 100 -6.98 -17.35 -9.73
CA LEU A 100 -6.30 -16.16 -10.26
C LEU A 100 -6.99 -15.52 -11.47
N ASP A 101 -7.78 -16.29 -12.21
CA ASP A 101 -8.52 -15.84 -13.39
C ASP A 101 -9.95 -15.37 -13.05
N ALA A 102 -10.26 -15.18 -11.78
CA ALA A 102 -11.56 -14.69 -11.32
C ALA A 102 -12.02 -13.47 -12.15
N PRO A 103 -13.24 -13.48 -12.70
CA PRO A 103 -13.76 -12.36 -13.47
C PRO A 103 -14.10 -11.19 -12.57
N VAL A 104 -14.06 -9.95 -13.10
CA VAL A 104 -14.37 -8.73 -12.36
C VAL A 104 -15.72 -8.78 -11.65
N ASP A 105 -16.72 -9.41 -12.26
CA ASP A 105 -18.06 -9.56 -11.65
C ASP A 105 -18.01 -10.31 -10.30
N SER A 106 -17.05 -11.23 -10.08
CA SER A 106 -16.90 -11.92 -8.80
C SER A 106 -16.46 -10.97 -7.68
N PHE A 107 -15.52 -10.07 -7.96
CA PHE A 107 -15.05 -9.05 -7.03
C PHE A 107 -16.15 -8.02 -6.76
N ALA A 108 -16.79 -7.51 -7.81
CA ALA A 108 -17.91 -6.57 -7.70
C ALA A 108 -19.08 -7.13 -6.88
N VAL A 109 -19.39 -8.43 -7.03
CA VAL A 109 -20.44 -9.09 -6.24
C VAL A 109 -20.02 -9.25 -4.77
N ALA A 110 -18.77 -9.61 -4.49
CA ALA A 110 -18.27 -9.72 -3.12
C ALA A 110 -18.29 -8.34 -2.43
N PHE A 111 -17.74 -7.31 -3.08
CA PHE A 111 -17.74 -5.94 -2.58
C PHE A 111 -19.14 -5.39 -2.36
N LYS A 112 -20.06 -5.61 -3.31
CA LYS A 112 -21.46 -5.19 -3.17
C LYS A 112 -22.18 -5.81 -1.97
N ARG A 113 -21.86 -7.07 -1.64
CA ARG A 113 -22.52 -7.85 -0.58
C ARG A 113 -21.86 -7.70 0.78
N ALA A 114 -20.67 -7.12 0.84
CA ALA A 114 -19.96 -6.91 2.10
C ALA A 114 -20.76 -5.96 3.01
N GLU A 115 -20.82 -6.27 4.32
CA GLU A 115 -21.64 -5.56 5.28
C GLU A 115 -20.89 -4.50 6.09
N TYR A 116 -19.60 -4.29 5.78
CA TYR A 116 -18.79 -3.26 6.44
C TYR A 116 -19.18 -1.86 5.97
N PRO A 117 -18.97 -0.82 6.81
CA PRO A 117 -19.17 0.57 6.42
C PRO A 117 -18.19 0.96 5.31
N LEU A 118 -18.63 1.89 4.45
CA LEU A 118 -17.82 2.45 3.36
C LEU A 118 -18.07 3.94 3.26
N TRP A 119 -17.07 4.65 2.73
CA TRP A 119 -17.10 6.09 2.51
C TRP A 119 -16.69 6.41 1.07
N HIS A 120 -16.78 7.66 0.67
CA HIS A 120 -16.24 8.24 -0.57
C HIS A 120 -16.47 7.36 -1.82
N ALA A 121 -15.40 7.02 -2.53
CA ALA A 121 -15.49 6.25 -3.78
C ALA A 121 -16.11 4.86 -3.55
N ASN A 122 -15.78 4.21 -2.48
CA ASN A 122 -16.31 2.91 -2.09
C ASN A 122 -17.81 2.93 -1.85
N GLN A 123 -18.28 3.92 -1.11
CA GLN A 123 -19.72 4.07 -0.81
C GLN A 123 -20.53 4.28 -2.10
N VAL A 124 -20.07 5.17 -2.98
CA VAL A 124 -20.73 5.45 -4.26
C VAL A 124 -20.66 4.23 -5.19
N ALA A 125 -19.51 3.56 -5.25
CA ALA A 125 -19.37 2.34 -6.05
C ALA A 125 -20.35 1.24 -5.61
N ARG A 126 -20.46 0.99 -4.30
CA ARG A 126 -21.45 0.03 -3.76
C ARG A 126 -22.88 0.44 -4.12
N TYR A 127 -23.21 1.71 -3.98
CA TYR A 127 -24.52 2.23 -4.40
C TYR A 127 -24.77 1.94 -5.88
N ASN A 128 -23.85 2.28 -6.76
CA ASN A 128 -23.94 2.05 -8.19
C ASN A 128 -24.16 0.56 -8.54
N LEU A 129 -23.38 -0.33 -7.89
CA LEU A 129 -23.52 -1.76 -8.06
C LEU A 129 -24.88 -2.29 -7.56
N LEU A 130 -25.42 -1.72 -6.48
CA LEU A 130 -26.77 -2.07 -5.97
C LEU A 130 -27.86 -1.61 -6.92
N GLN A 131 -27.66 -0.52 -7.66
CA GLN A 131 -28.57 -0.06 -8.70
C GLN A 131 -28.44 -0.84 -10.02
N GLY A 132 -27.57 -1.86 -10.07
CA GLY A 132 -27.39 -2.72 -11.25
C GLY A 132 -26.31 -2.26 -12.22
N MET A 133 -25.59 -1.16 -11.92
CA MET A 133 -24.43 -0.76 -12.69
C MET A 133 -23.31 -1.79 -12.54
N LYS A 134 -22.49 -1.97 -13.56
CA LYS A 134 -21.35 -2.90 -13.54
C LYS A 134 -20.02 -2.16 -13.52
N ALA A 135 -18.98 -2.81 -13.01
CA ALA A 135 -17.62 -2.37 -13.24
C ALA A 135 -17.24 -2.51 -14.73
N PRO A 136 -16.44 -1.59 -15.28
CA PRO A 136 -15.78 -0.45 -14.64
C PRO A 136 -16.65 0.80 -14.48
N GLN A 137 -17.90 0.77 -14.93
CA GLN A 137 -18.79 1.96 -14.92
C GLN A 137 -19.12 2.43 -13.49
N SER A 138 -19.14 1.52 -12.51
CA SER A 138 -19.42 1.85 -11.10
C SER A 138 -18.37 2.78 -10.49
N GLY A 139 -17.09 2.63 -10.85
CA GLY A 139 -15.98 3.45 -10.38
C GLY A 139 -15.65 4.64 -11.30
N HIS A 140 -16.18 4.65 -12.53
CA HIS A 140 -15.84 5.67 -13.52
C HIS A 140 -16.30 7.07 -13.05
N TRP A 141 -15.46 8.10 -13.24
CA TRP A 141 -15.67 9.47 -12.75
C TRP A 141 -17.03 10.09 -13.10
N LYS A 142 -17.64 9.72 -14.24
CA LYS A 142 -18.98 10.18 -14.63
C LYS A 142 -20.09 9.67 -13.71
N ASN A 143 -19.86 8.58 -13.00
CA ASN A 143 -20.83 7.91 -12.14
C ASN A 143 -20.39 7.93 -10.66
N ASN A 144 -19.14 8.28 -10.38
CA ASN A 144 -18.57 8.33 -9.06
C ASN A 144 -17.78 9.65 -8.87
N PRO A 145 -18.37 10.65 -8.18
CA PRO A 145 -17.70 11.94 -7.97
C PRO A 145 -16.44 11.83 -7.11
N HIS A 146 -16.28 10.73 -6.38
CA HIS A 146 -15.13 10.44 -5.54
C HIS A 146 -14.09 9.52 -6.22
N ALA A 147 -14.18 9.29 -7.53
CA ALA A 147 -13.30 8.36 -8.24
C ALA A 147 -11.79 8.65 -8.08
N HIS A 148 -11.42 9.88 -7.70
CA HIS A 148 -10.05 10.32 -7.44
C HIS A 148 -9.65 10.33 -5.96
N CYS A 149 -10.53 9.89 -5.07
CA CYS A 149 -10.23 9.74 -3.66
C CYS A 149 -9.34 8.51 -3.40
N ILE A 150 -8.86 8.40 -2.17
CA ILE A 150 -7.82 7.45 -1.76
C ILE A 150 -8.24 5.98 -1.81
N ASP A 151 -9.54 5.67 -1.85
CA ASP A 151 -10.10 4.36 -1.54
C ASP A 151 -9.32 3.18 -2.16
N PHE A 152 -9.13 3.15 -3.48
CA PHE A 152 -8.37 2.05 -4.09
C PHE A 152 -6.87 2.08 -3.76
N GLN A 153 -6.29 3.24 -3.40
CA GLN A 153 -4.88 3.31 -3.00
C GLN A 153 -4.62 2.49 -1.74
N ILE A 154 -5.54 2.52 -0.79
CA ILE A 154 -5.43 1.82 0.49
C ILE A 154 -5.88 0.35 0.41
N GLU A 155 -6.47 -0.06 -0.71
CA GLU A 155 -7.07 -1.38 -0.94
C GLU A 155 -6.38 -2.16 -2.06
N ALA A 156 -5.17 -1.78 -2.43
CA ALA A 156 -4.40 -2.40 -3.51
C ALA A 156 -3.22 -3.24 -3.01
N ASP A 157 -2.97 -3.26 -1.72
CA ASP A 157 -1.83 -3.92 -1.09
C ASP A 157 -1.77 -5.40 -1.47
N PHE A 158 -2.91 -6.11 -1.41
CA PHE A 158 -3.00 -7.54 -1.77
C PHE A 158 -2.51 -7.80 -3.19
N ALA A 159 -2.75 -6.90 -4.16
CA ALA A 159 -2.36 -7.09 -5.56
C ALA A 159 -0.83 -7.11 -5.70
N GLY A 160 -0.14 -6.24 -4.98
CA GLY A 160 1.32 -6.24 -4.91
C GLY A 160 1.87 -7.42 -4.10
N ILE A 161 1.26 -7.73 -2.95
CA ILE A 161 1.69 -8.83 -2.07
C ILE A 161 1.62 -10.18 -2.81
N MET A 162 0.61 -10.42 -3.63
CA MET A 162 0.48 -11.67 -4.39
C MET A 162 1.27 -11.69 -5.72
N SER A 163 2.00 -10.61 -6.07
CA SER A 163 2.73 -10.47 -7.33
C SER A 163 4.25 -10.23 -7.12
N PRO A 164 5.00 -11.13 -6.47
CA PRO A 164 6.42 -10.90 -6.11
C PRO A 164 7.29 -10.61 -7.33
N GLY A 165 7.87 -9.40 -7.43
CA GLY A 165 8.75 -8.97 -8.51
C GLY A 165 8.07 -8.84 -9.88
N MET A 166 6.74 -8.80 -9.91
CA MET A 166 5.92 -8.74 -11.14
C MET A 166 4.99 -7.52 -11.13
N PRO A 167 5.53 -6.29 -11.19
CA PRO A 167 4.71 -5.06 -11.08
C PRO A 167 3.68 -4.92 -12.19
N ASN A 168 3.94 -5.41 -13.42
CA ASN A 168 2.94 -5.37 -14.49
C ASN A 168 1.73 -6.25 -14.17
N GLN A 169 1.93 -7.42 -13.56
CA GLN A 169 0.84 -8.31 -13.14
C GLN A 169 0.06 -7.74 -11.95
N ALA A 170 0.74 -7.08 -11.02
CA ALA A 170 0.07 -6.31 -9.97
C ALA A 170 -0.85 -5.24 -10.56
N ALA A 171 -0.39 -4.50 -11.58
CA ALA A 171 -1.21 -3.51 -12.29
C ALA A 171 -2.40 -4.15 -13.03
N GLU A 172 -2.24 -5.34 -13.63
CA GLU A 172 -3.36 -6.07 -14.25
C GLU A 172 -4.44 -6.48 -13.23
N ILE A 173 -4.05 -6.83 -12.00
CA ILE A 173 -4.98 -7.07 -10.89
C ILE A 173 -5.66 -5.76 -10.49
N CYS A 174 -4.90 -4.67 -10.36
CA CYS A 174 -5.43 -3.34 -10.06
C CYS A 174 -6.40 -2.85 -11.13
N ASP A 175 -6.15 -3.11 -12.42
CA ASP A 175 -7.09 -2.79 -13.51
C ASP A 175 -8.42 -3.52 -13.31
N LYS A 176 -8.36 -4.82 -13.00
CA LYS A 176 -9.55 -5.64 -12.80
C LYS A 176 -10.38 -5.21 -11.59
N VAL A 177 -9.74 -4.88 -10.46
CA VAL A 177 -10.42 -4.66 -9.17
C VAL A 177 -10.64 -3.18 -8.91
N GLY A 178 -9.67 -2.34 -9.15
CA GLY A 178 -9.70 -0.93 -8.78
C GLY A 178 -10.78 -0.12 -9.52
N HIS A 179 -11.09 -0.51 -10.75
CA HIS A 179 -12.17 0.13 -11.51
C HIS A 179 -13.60 -0.21 -11.02
N ILE A 180 -13.71 -1.03 -9.98
CA ILE A 180 -15.00 -1.18 -9.27
C ILE A 180 -15.36 0.13 -8.56
N MET A 181 -14.37 0.84 -7.97
CA MET A 181 -14.56 2.02 -7.14
C MET A 181 -13.84 3.29 -7.63
N SER A 182 -12.71 3.19 -8.33
CA SER A 182 -11.86 4.33 -8.65
C SER A 182 -11.57 4.45 -10.14
N TYR A 183 -11.10 5.64 -10.56
CA TYR A 183 -10.71 5.97 -11.93
C TYR A 183 -9.63 7.06 -11.91
N GLY A 184 -8.75 7.09 -12.92
CA GLY A 184 -7.71 8.10 -13.03
C GLY A 184 -6.78 8.17 -11.83
N GLU A 185 -6.64 9.35 -11.24
CA GLU A 185 -5.69 9.59 -10.14
C GLU A 185 -5.91 8.64 -8.96
N GLY A 186 -7.17 8.37 -8.57
CA GLY A 186 -7.50 7.46 -7.48
C GLY A 186 -7.09 6.01 -7.77
N TRP A 187 -7.22 5.58 -9.02
CA TRP A 187 -6.77 4.26 -9.46
C TRP A 187 -5.24 4.17 -9.53
N TYR A 188 -4.57 5.24 -10.01
CA TYR A 188 -3.10 5.27 -10.07
C TYR A 188 -2.45 5.11 -8.71
N GLY A 189 -3.05 5.65 -7.65
CA GLY A 189 -2.57 5.46 -6.29
C GLY A 189 -2.43 3.99 -5.92
N GLY A 190 -3.47 3.18 -6.16
CA GLY A 190 -3.45 1.74 -5.93
C GLY A 190 -2.45 1.00 -6.81
N VAL A 191 -2.38 1.34 -8.10
CA VAL A 191 -1.39 0.75 -9.01
C VAL A 191 0.04 1.00 -8.53
N TYR A 192 0.32 2.21 -8.05
CA TYR A 192 1.64 2.58 -7.54
C TYR A 192 2.00 1.84 -6.25
N VAL A 193 1.07 1.78 -5.30
CA VAL A 193 1.25 1.03 -4.04
C VAL A 193 1.50 -0.45 -4.33
N ALA A 194 0.67 -1.08 -5.17
CA ALA A 194 0.85 -2.47 -5.55
C ALA A 194 2.20 -2.73 -6.25
N ALA A 195 2.66 -1.82 -7.11
CA ALA A 195 3.97 -1.93 -7.77
C ALA A 195 5.12 -1.83 -6.76
N MET A 196 5.03 -0.95 -5.74
CA MET A 196 6.03 -0.86 -4.67
C MET A 196 6.09 -2.14 -3.84
N TYR A 197 4.95 -2.71 -3.43
CA TYR A 197 4.92 -4.03 -2.77
C TYR A 197 5.57 -5.12 -3.61
N SER A 198 5.23 -5.18 -4.90
CA SER A 198 5.78 -6.15 -5.82
C SER A 198 7.32 -6.07 -5.90
N LEU A 199 7.87 -4.86 -6.04
CA LEU A 199 9.31 -4.62 -6.12
C LEU A 199 10.04 -4.86 -4.78
N ALA A 200 9.37 -4.69 -3.65
CA ALA A 200 9.91 -4.92 -2.31
C ALA A 200 10.30 -6.39 -2.05
N TYR A 201 9.79 -7.33 -2.84
CA TYR A 201 10.25 -8.73 -2.79
C TYR A 201 11.66 -8.93 -3.32
N VAL A 202 12.09 -8.10 -4.27
CA VAL A 202 13.29 -8.32 -5.08
C VAL A 202 14.34 -7.22 -4.97
N SER A 203 14.07 -6.19 -4.18
CA SER A 203 15.01 -5.10 -3.87
C SER A 203 15.02 -4.81 -2.37
N ASP A 204 16.17 -4.40 -1.87
CA ASP A 204 16.42 -3.87 -0.51
C ASP A 204 16.79 -2.37 -0.54
N ASP A 205 16.57 -1.72 -1.69
CA ASP A 205 16.79 -0.30 -1.92
C ASP A 205 15.45 0.42 -2.07
N MET A 206 15.05 1.18 -1.04
CA MET A 206 13.75 1.85 -1.02
C MET A 206 13.65 2.98 -2.05
N GLU A 207 14.73 3.72 -2.29
CA GLU A 207 14.72 4.77 -3.32
C GLU A 207 14.51 4.14 -4.72
N TYR A 208 15.18 3.03 -4.99
CA TYR A 208 14.97 2.26 -6.23
C TYR A 208 13.53 1.75 -6.33
N ILE A 209 12.94 1.20 -5.26
CA ILE A 209 11.55 0.71 -5.26
C ILE A 209 10.60 1.81 -5.63
N VAL A 210 10.71 2.98 -4.99
CA VAL A 210 9.85 4.14 -5.22
C VAL A 210 10.00 4.68 -6.65
N GLU A 211 11.23 4.87 -7.12
CA GLU A 211 11.50 5.41 -8.47
C GLU A 211 11.12 4.43 -9.58
N GLU A 212 11.40 3.14 -9.40
CA GLU A 212 11.09 2.12 -10.39
C GLU A 212 9.58 1.88 -10.49
N ALA A 213 8.88 1.80 -9.36
CA ALA A 213 7.42 1.65 -9.33
C ALA A 213 6.71 2.81 -10.03
N LEU A 214 7.24 4.03 -9.93
CA LEU A 214 6.61 5.20 -10.55
C LEU A 214 6.52 5.12 -12.07
N LYS A 215 7.40 4.34 -12.70
CA LYS A 215 7.38 4.11 -14.17
C LYS A 215 6.10 3.42 -14.67
N ILE A 216 5.32 2.81 -13.78
CA ILE A 216 4.05 2.17 -14.15
C ILE A 216 2.92 3.19 -14.33
N ILE A 217 3.10 4.40 -13.80
CA ILE A 217 2.12 5.48 -13.87
C ILE A 217 2.42 6.38 -15.07
N PRO A 218 1.43 6.77 -15.88
CA PRO A 218 1.63 7.67 -17.00
C PRO A 218 2.24 9.02 -16.56
N GLU A 219 3.31 9.47 -17.24
CA GLU A 219 4.03 10.70 -16.89
C GLU A 219 3.16 11.97 -17.00
N GLU A 220 2.12 11.91 -17.84
CA GLU A 220 1.17 12.99 -18.04
C GLU A 220 0.21 13.20 -16.86
N SER A 221 -0.01 12.17 -16.04
CA SER A 221 -0.92 12.23 -14.89
C SER A 221 -0.41 13.17 -13.80
N ASP A 222 -1.31 13.76 -13.04
CA ASP A 222 -0.93 14.61 -11.91
C ASP A 222 -0.41 13.79 -10.74
N PHE A 223 -0.87 12.54 -10.60
CA PHE A 223 -0.31 11.61 -9.61
C PHE A 223 1.20 11.39 -9.86
N HIS A 224 1.60 11.06 -11.09
CA HIS A 224 3.02 10.89 -11.44
C HIS A 224 3.82 12.16 -11.17
N LYS A 225 3.31 13.32 -11.56
CA LYS A 225 3.98 14.62 -11.32
C LYS A 225 4.14 14.91 -9.82
N CYS A 226 3.10 14.61 -9.01
CA CYS A 226 3.14 14.80 -7.57
C CYS A 226 4.21 13.89 -6.92
N MET A 227 4.22 12.59 -7.23
CA MET A 227 5.22 11.66 -6.72
C MET A 227 6.64 12.02 -7.17
N SER A 228 6.80 12.45 -8.43
CA SER A 228 8.08 12.96 -8.96
C SER A 228 8.58 14.20 -8.20
N ASP A 229 7.68 15.09 -7.81
CA ASP A 229 8.02 16.24 -6.98
C ASP A 229 8.51 15.83 -5.59
N VAL A 230 7.85 14.87 -4.94
CA VAL A 230 8.28 14.36 -3.61
C VAL A 230 9.68 13.75 -3.71
N ILE A 231 9.95 12.91 -4.71
CA ILE A 231 11.27 12.31 -4.93
C ILE A 231 12.32 13.40 -5.15
N ARG A 232 12.02 14.42 -5.94
CA ARG A 232 12.91 15.56 -6.20
C ARG A 232 13.16 16.39 -4.93
N TRP A 233 12.13 16.63 -4.11
CA TRP A 233 12.29 17.36 -2.86
C TRP A 233 13.04 16.54 -1.81
N HIS A 234 12.86 15.21 -1.74
CA HIS A 234 13.68 14.35 -0.91
C HIS A 234 15.18 14.50 -1.25
N LYS A 235 15.54 14.45 -2.54
CA LYS A 235 16.93 14.67 -2.99
C LYS A 235 17.46 16.07 -2.65
N LYS A 236 16.58 17.07 -2.62
CA LYS A 236 16.93 18.47 -2.26
C LYS A 236 17.04 18.68 -0.75
N TYR A 237 16.22 18.00 0.03
CA TYR A 237 16.11 18.14 1.49
C TYR A 237 16.24 16.77 2.19
N PRO A 238 17.36 16.06 2.06
CA PRO A 238 17.47 14.65 2.43
C PRO A 238 17.27 14.35 3.92
N ASN A 239 17.40 15.38 4.79
CA ASN A 239 17.28 15.25 6.25
C ASN A 239 16.08 16.03 6.82
N ASP A 240 15.19 16.54 5.97
CA ASP A 240 14.09 17.40 6.40
C ASP A 240 12.78 17.05 5.66
N TRP A 241 12.09 16.00 6.16
CA TRP A 241 10.81 15.58 5.61
C TRP A 241 9.72 16.65 5.78
N LYS A 242 9.80 17.47 6.83
CA LYS A 242 8.85 18.56 7.08
C LYS A 242 8.95 19.64 6.02
N ARG A 243 10.15 19.91 5.53
CA ARG A 243 10.35 20.83 4.40
C ARG A 243 9.73 20.27 3.12
N THR A 244 9.91 18.99 2.85
CA THR A 244 9.25 18.34 1.71
C THR A 244 7.73 18.36 1.86
N TRP A 245 7.22 18.05 3.06
CA TRP A 245 5.79 18.19 3.37
C TRP A 245 5.27 19.60 3.10
N PHE A 246 6.01 20.64 3.50
CA PHE A 246 5.65 22.02 3.24
C PHE A 246 5.57 22.36 1.73
N GLU A 247 6.55 21.92 0.93
CA GLU A 247 6.52 22.12 -0.52
C GLU A 247 5.33 21.36 -1.16
N LEU A 248 5.04 20.17 -0.67
CA LEU A 248 3.90 19.36 -1.09
C LEU A 248 2.57 20.09 -0.82
N GLN A 249 2.36 20.59 0.40
CA GLN A 249 1.15 21.34 0.76
C GLN A 249 0.98 22.58 -0.12
N ASN A 250 2.04 23.35 -0.33
CA ASN A 250 1.97 24.55 -1.16
C ASN A 250 1.59 24.28 -2.61
N LYS A 251 1.97 23.12 -3.15
CA LYS A 251 1.75 22.84 -4.57
C LYS A 251 0.53 21.97 -4.82
N TRP A 252 0.24 21.00 -3.97
CA TRP A 252 -0.68 19.91 -4.24
C TRP A 252 -1.87 19.78 -3.30
N SER A 253 -1.97 20.59 -2.21
CA SER A 253 -3.05 20.48 -1.24
C SER A 253 -4.42 20.95 -1.74
N GLU A 254 -4.44 21.79 -2.78
CA GLU A 254 -5.69 22.25 -3.40
C GLU A 254 -6.04 21.33 -4.57
N GLU A 255 -6.86 20.34 -4.31
CA GLU A 255 -7.28 19.38 -5.32
C GLU A 255 -8.69 19.67 -5.82
N ILE A 256 -8.79 20.04 -7.10
CA ILE A 256 -10.08 20.39 -7.73
C ILE A 256 -10.94 19.15 -7.94
N SER A 257 -10.34 17.99 -8.18
CA SER A 257 -11.06 16.75 -8.49
C SER A 257 -11.65 16.04 -7.27
N CYS A 258 -11.24 16.39 -6.05
CA CYS A 258 -11.86 15.88 -4.84
C CYS A 258 -12.97 16.82 -4.37
N PRO A 259 -14.22 16.37 -4.19
CA PRO A 259 -15.34 17.24 -3.79
C PRO A 259 -15.11 18.01 -2.48
N GLU A 260 -14.29 17.48 -1.59
CA GLU A 260 -13.93 18.11 -0.32
C GLU A 260 -12.71 19.04 -0.43
N GLY A 261 -11.99 19.05 -1.56
CA GLY A 261 -10.63 19.53 -1.67
C GLY A 261 -10.46 21.04 -1.69
N ILE A 262 -11.26 21.77 -2.47
CA ILE A 262 -11.06 23.21 -2.65
C ILE A 262 -11.41 23.99 -1.40
N HIS A 263 -10.44 24.78 -0.90
CA HIS A 263 -10.62 25.63 0.29
C HIS A 263 -10.98 24.88 1.58
N ASN A 264 -10.75 23.57 1.61
CA ASN A 264 -10.95 22.74 2.79
C ASN A 264 -9.61 22.10 3.18
N SER A 265 -9.29 22.13 4.47
CA SER A 265 -8.10 21.44 5.01
C SER A 265 -8.23 19.92 4.96
N PHE A 266 -9.44 19.39 4.95
CA PHE A 266 -9.68 17.96 4.73
C PHE A 266 -9.52 17.63 3.25
N ASN A 267 -8.57 16.76 2.96
CA ASN A 267 -8.30 16.28 1.62
C ASN A 267 -8.08 14.77 1.64
N ILE A 268 -9.06 14.03 1.14
CA ILE A 268 -9.01 12.57 0.98
C ILE A 268 -8.43 12.16 -0.39
N GLY A 269 -7.84 13.11 -1.10
CA GLY A 269 -7.26 12.88 -2.42
C GLY A 269 -6.06 11.97 -2.38
N THR A 270 -5.97 11.11 -3.37
CA THR A 270 -4.92 10.10 -3.53
C THR A 270 -3.52 10.71 -3.60
N LYS A 271 -3.34 11.85 -4.27
CA LYS A 271 -2.02 12.49 -4.47
C LYS A 271 -1.35 12.86 -3.15
N ILE A 272 -2.07 13.55 -2.27
CA ILE A 272 -1.52 13.98 -0.98
C ILE A 272 -1.22 12.78 -0.09
N ASN A 273 -2.16 11.84 0.02
CA ASN A 273 -2.00 10.67 0.87
C ASN A 273 -0.93 9.71 0.31
N GLY A 274 -0.87 9.51 -1.02
CA GLY A 274 0.24 8.78 -1.65
C GLY A 274 1.60 9.41 -1.40
N ALA A 275 1.68 10.75 -1.39
CA ALA A 275 2.90 11.45 -1.03
C ALA A 275 3.30 11.23 0.43
N TYR A 276 2.35 11.06 1.36
CA TYR A 276 2.66 10.77 2.77
C TYR A 276 3.18 9.34 2.99
N ILE A 277 2.75 8.39 2.16
CA ILE A 277 3.39 7.07 2.08
C ILE A 277 4.86 7.24 1.69
N LEU A 278 5.15 8.03 0.64
CA LEU A 278 6.52 8.28 0.18
C LEU A 278 7.37 9.00 1.22
N LEU A 279 6.82 9.95 1.96
CA LEU A 279 7.56 10.59 3.06
C LEU A 279 8.04 9.56 4.07
N GLY A 280 7.17 8.64 4.50
CA GLY A 280 7.55 7.54 5.39
C GLY A 280 8.64 6.66 4.81
N LEU A 281 8.47 6.20 3.57
CA LEU A 281 9.39 5.29 2.90
C LEU A 281 10.78 5.91 2.65
N LEU A 282 10.83 7.12 2.10
CA LEU A 282 12.07 7.77 1.72
C LEU A 282 12.86 8.29 2.92
N TYR A 283 12.21 8.98 3.85
CA TYR A 283 12.87 9.54 5.03
C TYR A 283 12.99 8.55 6.20
N GLY A 284 12.30 7.42 6.12
CA GLY A 284 12.48 6.29 7.02
C GLY A 284 13.81 5.57 6.83
N GLU A 285 14.43 5.67 5.64
CA GLU A 285 15.76 5.09 5.33
C GLU A 285 15.86 3.58 5.63
N GLY A 286 14.74 2.85 5.56
CA GLY A 286 14.66 1.43 5.89
C GLY A 286 14.49 1.13 7.39
N ASP A 287 14.43 2.16 8.25
CA ASP A 287 14.10 2.00 9.67
C ASP A 287 12.57 1.94 9.83
N PHE A 288 12.08 0.86 10.43
CA PHE A 288 10.64 0.63 10.58
C PHE A 288 9.96 1.69 11.45
N THR A 289 10.62 2.12 12.53
CA THR A 289 10.09 3.13 13.46
C THR A 289 9.98 4.49 12.78
N LYS A 290 11.02 4.92 12.07
CA LYS A 290 10.99 6.20 11.34
C LYS A 290 9.93 6.18 10.25
N THR A 291 9.84 5.09 9.48
CA THR A 291 8.88 4.95 8.39
C THR A 291 7.44 5.12 8.86
N ILE A 292 7.05 4.36 9.89
CA ILE A 292 5.68 4.41 10.41
C ILE A 292 5.37 5.75 11.09
N ASP A 293 6.31 6.32 11.86
CA ASP A 293 6.11 7.58 12.59
C ASP A 293 6.02 8.78 11.61
N ILE A 294 6.90 8.86 10.61
CA ILE A 294 6.88 9.96 9.63
C ILE A 294 5.60 9.93 8.79
N SER A 295 5.20 8.75 8.28
CA SER A 295 3.98 8.61 7.49
C SER A 295 2.75 9.02 8.31
N THR A 296 2.64 8.57 9.56
CA THR A 296 1.56 8.96 10.49
C THR A 296 1.57 10.47 10.76
N ARG A 297 2.77 11.04 11.08
CA ARG A 297 2.89 12.47 11.43
C ARG A 297 2.64 13.42 10.26
N ALA A 298 2.65 12.94 9.04
CA ALA A 298 2.26 13.72 7.88
C ALA A 298 0.79 14.18 7.93
N GLY A 299 -0.07 13.48 8.69
CA GLY A 299 -1.46 13.89 8.93
C GLY A 299 -2.46 13.26 7.93
N GLN A 300 -3.62 13.87 7.80
CA GLN A 300 -4.76 13.44 6.98
C GLN A 300 -5.22 12.02 7.36
N ASP A 301 -5.18 11.09 6.43
CA ASP A 301 -5.48 9.66 6.58
C ASP A 301 -4.30 8.96 7.25
N SER A 302 -4.13 9.24 8.53
CA SER A 302 -2.91 8.92 9.26
C SER A 302 -2.85 7.48 9.80
N ASP A 303 -3.82 6.64 9.51
CA ASP A 303 -3.82 5.19 9.74
C ASP A 303 -3.50 4.42 8.46
N CYS A 304 -4.17 4.72 7.34
CA CYS A 304 -3.96 4.03 6.07
C CYS A 304 -2.60 4.36 5.43
N ASN A 305 -2.15 5.62 5.49
CA ASN A 305 -0.85 5.98 4.93
C ASN A 305 0.32 5.20 5.58
N PRO A 306 0.45 5.13 6.92
CA PRO A 306 1.47 4.28 7.54
C PRO A 306 1.19 2.78 7.40
N ALA A 307 -0.06 2.34 7.18
CA ALA A 307 -0.37 0.96 6.86
C ALA A 307 0.35 0.52 5.58
N SER A 308 0.12 1.22 4.45
CA SER A 308 0.80 0.94 3.20
C SER A 308 2.33 1.12 3.31
N ALA A 309 2.82 2.20 3.96
CA ALA A 309 4.26 2.42 4.12
C ALA A 309 4.95 1.31 4.92
N ALA A 310 4.37 0.91 6.06
CA ALA A 310 4.91 -0.16 6.90
C ALA A 310 4.74 -1.55 6.25
N GLY A 311 3.69 -1.77 5.47
CA GLY A 311 3.49 -2.99 4.71
C GLY A 311 4.51 -3.16 3.59
N ILE A 312 4.80 -2.10 2.81
CA ILE A 312 5.84 -2.10 1.77
C ILE A 312 7.22 -2.35 2.41
N LEU A 313 7.55 -1.62 3.48
CA LEU A 313 8.82 -1.84 4.19
C LEU A 313 8.87 -3.23 4.82
N GLY A 314 7.79 -3.70 5.44
CA GLY A 314 7.68 -5.05 6.00
C GLY A 314 7.88 -6.14 4.94
N THR A 315 7.40 -5.92 3.71
CA THR A 315 7.69 -6.79 2.57
C THR A 315 9.17 -6.77 2.20
N MET A 316 9.78 -5.59 2.19
CA MET A 316 11.20 -5.44 1.85
C MET A 316 12.10 -6.17 2.86
N ILE A 317 11.89 -5.95 4.15
CA ILE A 317 12.76 -6.49 5.21
C ILE A 317 12.37 -7.90 5.69
N GLY A 318 11.11 -8.33 5.48
CA GLY A 318 10.54 -9.55 6.04
C GLY A 318 10.06 -9.38 7.49
N TYR A 319 9.08 -10.21 7.90
CA TYR A 319 8.50 -10.21 9.25
C TYR A 319 9.56 -10.42 10.35
N SER A 320 10.53 -11.28 10.10
CA SER A 320 11.59 -11.60 11.07
C SER A 320 12.44 -10.38 11.44
N ASN A 321 12.52 -9.37 10.57
CA ASN A 321 13.28 -8.14 10.79
C ASN A 321 12.42 -6.94 11.26
N ILE A 322 11.10 -7.09 11.38
CA ILE A 322 10.28 -6.08 12.07
C ILE A 322 10.67 -6.09 13.55
N PRO A 323 10.99 -4.93 14.16
CA PRO A 323 11.43 -4.90 15.56
C PRO A 323 10.37 -5.46 16.52
N GLU A 324 10.82 -6.22 17.54
CA GLU A 324 9.93 -6.84 18.53
C GLU A 324 9.05 -5.82 19.27
N TYR A 325 9.55 -4.61 19.50
CA TYR A 325 8.77 -3.51 20.06
C TYR A 325 7.48 -3.20 19.28
N TRP A 326 7.52 -3.32 17.96
CA TRP A 326 6.34 -3.10 17.11
C TRP A 326 5.43 -4.33 17.06
N LYS A 327 6.01 -5.53 16.92
CA LYS A 327 5.23 -6.78 16.88
C LYS A 327 4.47 -7.04 18.19
N GLY A 328 5.11 -6.78 19.33
CA GLY A 328 4.49 -6.88 20.65
C GLY A 328 3.59 -8.09 20.81
N THR A 329 2.30 -7.87 21.06
CA THR A 329 1.28 -8.90 21.23
C THR A 329 0.59 -9.33 19.94
N LEU A 330 1.14 -9.03 18.76
CA LEU A 330 0.55 -9.44 17.47
C LEU A 330 0.29 -10.95 17.41
N TYR A 331 1.19 -11.76 17.95
CA TYR A 331 1.07 -13.22 18.00
C TYR A 331 -0.17 -13.72 18.77
N GLU A 332 -0.71 -12.92 19.70
CA GLU A 332 -1.91 -13.27 20.46
C GLU A 332 -3.21 -13.09 19.65
N VAL A 333 -3.14 -12.37 18.54
CA VAL A 333 -4.31 -12.01 17.73
C VAL A 333 -4.25 -12.55 16.30
N GLU A 334 -3.11 -13.10 15.86
CA GLU A 334 -2.92 -13.60 14.48
C GLU A 334 -3.93 -14.67 14.06
N ASP A 335 -4.50 -15.44 14.99
CA ASP A 335 -5.53 -16.45 14.73
C ASP A 335 -6.96 -15.92 14.86
N ARG A 336 -7.13 -14.68 15.32
CA ARG A 336 -8.47 -14.08 15.47
C ARG A 336 -8.95 -13.54 14.12
N PRO A 337 -10.15 -13.92 13.67
CA PRO A 337 -10.74 -13.31 12.48
C PRO A 337 -10.90 -11.80 12.65
N PHE A 338 -10.72 -11.08 11.56
CA PHE A 338 -11.11 -9.68 11.48
C PHE A 338 -12.63 -9.54 11.46
N SER A 339 -13.15 -8.36 11.80
CA SER A 339 -14.57 -8.05 11.60
C SER A 339 -14.96 -8.21 10.14
N HIS A 340 -16.21 -8.60 9.90
CA HIS A 340 -16.80 -8.75 8.56
C HIS A 340 -16.21 -9.86 7.69
N THR A 341 -15.33 -10.71 8.22
CA THR A 341 -14.74 -11.83 7.50
C THR A 341 -14.36 -12.97 8.47
N ASP A 342 -14.21 -14.18 7.95
CA ASP A 342 -13.66 -15.34 8.67
C ASP A 342 -12.14 -15.47 8.51
N ILE A 343 -11.50 -14.45 7.97
CA ILE A 343 -10.06 -14.44 7.71
C ILE A 343 -9.36 -13.81 8.90
N SER A 344 -8.35 -14.50 9.43
CA SER A 344 -7.38 -14.02 10.40
C SER A 344 -6.08 -13.63 9.68
N LEU A 345 -5.15 -12.99 10.39
CA LEU A 345 -3.82 -12.70 9.83
C LEU A 345 -3.10 -13.96 9.36
N ASN A 346 -3.08 -15.03 10.17
CA ASN A 346 -2.45 -16.29 9.78
C ASN A 346 -3.09 -16.87 8.52
N LYS A 347 -4.40 -16.80 8.39
CA LYS A 347 -5.10 -17.22 7.19
C LYS A 347 -4.78 -16.33 5.98
N ALA A 348 -4.68 -15.01 6.17
CA ALA A 348 -4.26 -14.07 5.13
C ALA A 348 -2.83 -14.36 4.64
N TYR A 349 -1.90 -14.64 5.56
CA TYR A 349 -0.53 -15.06 5.22
C TYR A 349 -0.51 -16.31 4.33
N GLU A 350 -1.27 -17.35 4.72
CA GLU A 350 -1.32 -18.63 3.99
C GLU A 350 -1.93 -18.47 2.60
N MET A 351 -3.08 -17.81 2.51
CA MET A 351 -3.80 -17.59 1.26
C MET A 351 -2.95 -16.76 0.29
N THR A 352 -2.41 -15.64 0.76
CA THR A 352 -1.63 -14.75 -0.10
C THR A 352 -0.29 -15.38 -0.51
N TYR A 353 0.35 -16.14 0.38
CA TYR A 353 1.53 -16.92 0.00
C TYR A 353 1.23 -17.94 -1.11
N LYS A 354 0.10 -18.64 -1.02
CA LYS A 354 -0.36 -19.56 -2.07
C LYS A 354 -0.60 -18.82 -3.38
N HIS A 355 -1.32 -17.69 -3.33
CA HIS A 355 -1.57 -16.85 -4.50
C HIS A 355 -0.25 -16.36 -5.13
N ALA A 356 0.71 -15.91 -4.33
CA ALA A 356 2.02 -15.49 -4.80
C ALA A 356 2.77 -16.63 -5.52
N CYS A 357 2.77 -17.83 -4.94
CA CYS A 357 3.37 -19.00 -5.57
C CYS A 357 2.70 -19.35 -6.91
N ASP A 358 1.38 -19.27 -6.97
CA ASP A 358 0.61 -19.58 -8.18
C ASP A 358 0.79 -18.50 -9.26
N MET A 359 0.86 -17.24 -8.87
CA MET A 359 1.22 -16.11 -9.76
C MET A 359 2.61 -16.28 -10.36
N LEU A 360 3.62 -16.59 -9.54
CA LEU A 360 4.99 -16.84 -10.01
C LEU A 360 5.02 -17.99 -11.06
N ARG A 361 4.34 -19.09 -10.80
CA ARG A 361 4.26 -20.24 -11.74
C ARG A 361 3.54 -19.85 -13.03
N LYS A 362 2.39 -19.19 -12.92
CA LYS A 362 1.56 -18.78 -14.05
C LYS A 362 2.33 -17.87 -15.02
N HIS A 363 3.18 -16.98 -14.49
CA HIS A 363 3.95 -16.02 -15.28
C HIS A 363 5.39 -16.48 -15.59
N GLY A 364 5.65 -17.77 -15.50
CA GLY A 364 6.88 -18.39 -16.00
C GLY A 364 8.12 -18.14 -15.16
N ASN A 365 7.97 -17.79 -13.89
CA ASN A 365 9.07 -17.75 -12.94
C ASN A 365 9.36 -19.18 -12.46
N ALA A 366 10.58 -19.64 -12.72
CA ALA A 366 10.93 -21.04 -12.49
C ALA A 366 11.02 -21.36 -10.99
N LYS A 367 10.39 -22.45 -10.57
CA LYS A 367 10.65 -23.03 -9.25
C LYS A 367 11.88 -23.95 -9.34
N ILE A 368 12.90 -23.67 -8.57
CA ILE A 368 14.18 -24.42 -8.51
C ILE A 368 14.34 -24.93 -7.07
N GLY A 369 14.06 -26.21 -6.85
CA GLY A 369 14.04 -26.77 -5.50
C GLY A 369 12.99 -26.12 -4.63
N ASN A 370 13.42 -25.49 -3.53
CA ASN A 370 12.59 -24.74 -2.58
C ASN A 370 12.68 -23.20 -2.78
N ALA A 371 13.00 -22.75 -4.00
CA ALA A 371 13.11 -21.34 -4.31
C ALA A 371 12.47 -21.02 -5.67
N PHE A 372 12.15 -19.74 -5.88
CA PHE A 372 11.75 -19.20 -7.18
C PHE A 372 12.86 -18.35 -7.78
N GLU A 373 13.09 -18.51 -9.06
CA GLU A 373 13.92 -17.61 -9.87
C GLU A 373 13.01 -16.53 -10.46
N ILE A 374 13.05 -15.33 -9.90
CA ILE A 374 12.22 -14.20 -10.34
C ILE A 374 13.04 -13.37 -11.33
N LYS A 375 12.47 -13.16 -12.51
CA LYS A 375 13.06 -12.35 -13.57
C LYS A 375 12.56 -10.92 -13.45
N ARG A 376 13.47 -9.94 -13.59
CA ARG A 376 13.05 -8.55 -13.66
C ARG A 376 12.20 -8.31 -14.91
N GLU A 377 11.06 -7.68 -14.72
CA GLU A 377 10.21 -7.18 -15.80
C GLU A 377 10.65 -5.79 -16.26
N ASP A 378 10.48 -5.50 -17.55
CA ASP A 378 10.47 -4.11 -18.03
C ASP A 378 9.08 -3.53 -17.72
N ILE A 379 9.03 -2.55 -16.83
CA ILE A 379 7.78 -1.93 -16.39
C ILE A 379 7.15 -1.15 -17.56
N ARG A 380 5.86 -1.36 -17.75
CA ARG A 380 5.06 -0.72 -18.79
C ARG A 380 4.04 0.22 -18.14
N PRO A 381 4.00 1.49 -18.53
CA PRO A 381 2.98 2.39 -18.04
C PRO A 381 1.58 1.85 -18.33
N VAL A 382 0.68 2.00 -17.37
CA VAL A 382 -0.74 1.76 -17.60
C VAL A 382 -1.34 2.85 -18.52
N ALA A 383 -2.57 2.64 -18.98
CA ALA A 383 -3.21 3.61 -19.85
C ALA A 383 -3.43 4.96 -19.13
N LEU A 384 -3.24 6.06 -19.86
CA LEU A 384 -3.62 7.38 -19.36
C LEU A 384 -5.15 7.49 -19.33
N GLU A 385 -5.68 7.77 -18.15
CA GLU A 385 -7.09 8.07 -17.93
C GLU A 385 -7.29 9.56 -17.68
N VAL A 386 -8.22 10.15 -18.38
CA VAL A 386 -8.53 11.58 -18.28
C VAL A 386 -9.95 11.74 -17.76
N ALA A 387 -10.09 12.44 -16.64
CA ALA A 387 -11.36 12.60 -15.95
C ALA A 387 -12.09 13.91 -16.29
N PHE A 388 -11.40 14.95 -16.78
CA PHE A 388 -11.98 16.26 -17.07
C PHE A 388 -11.40 16.88 -18.35
#